data_4adcd5a9b1020610a05ab75d2bd9bb6a
#
_entry.id   4adcd5a9b1020610a05ab75d2bd9bb6a
#
_cell.length_a   1.000
_cell.length_b   1.000
_cell.length_c   1.000
_cell.angle_alpha   90.00
_cell.angle_beta   90.00
_cell.angle_gamma   90.00
#
_symmetry.space_group_name_H-M   'P 1'
#
loop_
_entity.id
_entity.type
_entity.pdbx_description
1 polymer ?
#
loop_
_entity_poly.entity_id
_entity_poly.type
_entity_poly.pdbx_seq_one_letter_code
_entity_poly.pdbx_strand_id
1 'polypeptide(L)'
;MNKDKKKRLYYYLFDWANSPYSTIIITFIFSSYFVNVIAENKVQGTSLWGWTIALSGIFIALLSPIFGILADANKKLSKTIILLSTIIVCSGSFLLWFAIPSVNFIIYTLIIIFLTNTFFEFSQVFYNSRLLDFKSNLSLGKFSGIAWGTGYLGGIICLLIVLTFLILPEHNLLGLNKDKYEHIRFCGVIVCFWYLLFSIPFLVHFEHKKVNRKKLSFSKLLKLLLKTIKEKDKFNFLLARMFYTDGL
;
A
#
# COMPACT_ATOMS: atom_id res chain seq x y z
N MET A 1 13.52 -26.41 4.14
CA MET A 1 13.32 -25.12 4.88
C MET A 1 12.20 -25.33 5.90
N ASN A 2 12.44 -25.03 7.18
CA ASN A 2 11.45 -25.20 8.26
C ASN A 2 10.16 -24.40 7.93
N LYS A 3 8.97 -24.94 8.29
CA LYS A 3 7.64 -24.34 8.02
C LYS A 3 7.54 -22.88 8.50
N ASP A 4 8.15 -22.57 9.65
CA ASP A 4 8.14 -21.21 10.20
C ASP A 4 9.06 -20.26 9.43
N LYS A 5 10.17 -20.73 8.87
CA LYS A 5 11.04 -19.93 8.00
C LYS A 5 10.33 -19.58 6.70
N LYS A 6 9.56 -20.52 6.09
CA LYS A 6 8.76 -20.26 4.89
C LYS A 6 7.69 -19.20 5.13
N LYS A 7 6.95 -19.31 6.24
CA LYS A 7 5.92 -18.31 6.58
C LYS A 7 6.49 -16.91 6.75
N ARG A 8 7.65 -16.79 7.41
CA ARG A 8 8.33 -15.49 7.54
C ARG A 8 8.76 -14.92 6.19
N LEU A 9 9.31 -15.74 5.32
CA LEU A 9 9.68 -15.33 3.98
C LEU A 9 8.45 -14.80 3.21
N TYR A 10 7.32 -15.49 3.29
CA TYR A 10 6.09 -15.05 2.62
C TYR A 10 5.57 -13.71 3.16
N TYR A 11 5.72 -13.47 4.46
CA TYR A 11 5.41 -12.19 5.07
C TYR A 11 6.31 -11.08 4.51
N TYR A 12 7.62 -11.28 4.47
CA TYR A 12 8.57 -10.30 3.90
C TYR A 12 8.34 -10.05 2.41
N LEU A 13 7.99 -11.11 1.65
CA LEU A 13 7.67 -10.97 0.23
C LEU A 13 6.42 -10.14 -0.03
N PHE A 14 5.50 -10.06 0.92
CA PHE A 14 4.34 -9.19 0.77
C PHE A 14 4.72 -7.70 0.87
N ASP A 15 5.63 -7.33 1.78
CA ASP A 15 6.19 -5.97 1.85
C ASP A 15 7.02 -5.64 0.60
N TRP A 16 7.84 -6.59 0.15
CA TRP A 16 8.56 -6.48 -1.12
C TRP A 16 7.62 -6.26 -2.31
N ALA A 17 6.47 -6.92 -2.32
CA ALA A 17 5.48 -6.85 -3.38
C ALA A 17 4.79 -5.48 -3.46
N ASN A 18 4.40 -4.94 -2.32
CA ASN A 18 3.53 -3.77 -2.25
C ASN A 18 4.27 -2.43 -2.31
N SER A 19 5.54 -2.38 -1.91
CA SER A 19 6.32 -1.14 -1.83
C SER A 19 6.50 -0.39 -3.15
N PRO A 20 6.63 -1.05 -4.34
CA PRO A 20 6.67 -0.33 -5.60
C PRO A 20 5.43 0.52 -5.90
N TYR A 21 4.26 0.16 -5.39
CA TYR A 21 3.08 0.99 -5.54
C TYR A 21 3.27 2.38 -4.92
N SER A 22 3.68 2.44 -3.66
CA SER A 22 3.92 3.73 -2.99
C SER A 22 5.10 4.48 -3.63
N THR A 23 6.17 3.79 -3.99
CA THR A 23 7.38 4.40 -4.55
C THR A 23 7.14 4.94 -5.96
N ILE A 24 6.63 4.11 -6.87
CA ILE A 24 6.54 4.44 -8.30
C ILE A 24 5.28 5.25 -8.61
N ILE A 25 4.13 4.82 -8.08
CA ILE A 25 2.85 5.46 -8.41
C ILE A 25 2.61 6.70 -7.56
N ILE A 26 2.69 6.56 -6.23
CA ILE A 26 2.29 7.65 -5.34
C ILE A 26 3.36 8.74 -5.24
N THR A 27 4.65 8.37 -5.18
CA THR A 27 5.72 9.31 -4.80
C THR A 27 6.49 9.86 -5.98
N PHE A 28 7.08 9.02 -6.84
CA PHE A 28 8.13 9.50 -7.75
C PHE A 28 7.70 9.68 -9.20
N ILE A 29 7.17 8.64 -9.85
CA ILE A 29 7.03 8.66 -11.31
C ILE A 29 5.64 9.11 -11.74
N PHE A 30 4.60 8.40 -11.31
CA PHE A 30 3.25 8.67 -11.82
C PHE A 30 2.67 9.96 -11.26
N SER A 31 2.96 10.31 -10.00
CA SER A 31 2.62 11.62 -9.41
C SER A 31 3.21 12.78 -10.21
N SER A 32 4.48 12.67 -10.59
CA SER A 32 5.15 13.67 -11.44
C SER A 32 4.51 13.75 -12.82
N TYR A 33 4.16 12.63 -13.43
CA TYR A 33 3.43 12.59 -14.71
C TYR A 33 2.08 13.26 -14.61
N PHE A 34 1.30 12.97 -13.57
CA PHE A 34 0.01 13.61 -13.37
C PHE A 34 0.14 15.14 -13.28
N VAL A 35 1.06 15.61 -12.43
CA VAL A 35 1.25 17.05 -12.15
C VAL A 35 1.77 17.82 -13.37
N ASN A 36 2.70 17.23 -14.12
CA ASN A 36 3.38 17.96 -15.19
C ASN A 36 2.77 17.76 -16.58
N VAL A 37 1.94 16.72 -16.78
CA VAL A 37 1.49 16.30 -18.11
C VAL A 37 -0.03 16.17 -18.24
N ILE A 38 -0.71 15.61 -17.23
CA ILE A 38 -2.19 15.42 -17.28
C ILE A 38 -2.91 16.68 -16.79
N ALA A 39 -2.43 17.32 -15.72
CA ALA A 39 -3.07 18.49 -15.13
C ALA A 39 -2.90 19.73 -16.03
N GLU A 40 -3.82 20.70 -15.94
CA GLU A 40 -3.76 21.95 -16.70
C GLU A 40 -2.51 22.78 -16.38
N ASN A 41 -2.11 22.77 -15.12
CA ASN A 41 -0.90 23.42 -14.64
C ASN A 41 -0.38 22.74 -13.36
N LYS A 42 0.89 22.99 -13.03
CA LYS A 42 1.57 22.34 -11.89
C LYS A 42 0.91 22.63 -10.54
N VAL A 43 0.43 23.85 -10.33
CA VAL A 43 -0.18 24.26 -9.05
C VAL A 43 -1.49 23.48 -8.83
N GLN A 44 -2.35 23.47 -9.84
CA GLN A 44 -3.58 22.69 -9.80
C GLN A 44 -3.31 21.18 -9.67
N GLY A 45 -2.37 20.65 -10.44
CA GLY A 45 -2.01 19.23 -10.41
C GLY A 45 -1.51 18.81 -9.04
N THR A 46 -0.63 19.58 -8.42
CA THR A 46 -0.12 19.30 -7.07
C THR A 46 -1.25 19.37 -6.03
N SER A 47 -2.12 20.39 -6.14
CA SER A 47 -3.27 20.53 -5.24
C SER A 47 -4.25 19.36 -5.35
N LEU A 48 -4.66 18.99 -6.58
CA LEU A 48 -5.58 17.88 -6.83
C LEU A 48 -5.00 16.53 -6.36
N TRP A 49 -3.72 16.28 -6.62
CA TRP A 49 -3.04 15.08 -6.13
C TRP A 49 -3.01 15.04 -4.61
N GLY A 50 -2.58 16.13 -3.98
CA GLY A 50 -2.54 16.25 -2.52
C GLY A 50 -3.91 16.05 -1.88
N TRP A 51 -4.96 16.68 -2.41
CA TRP A 51 -6.33 16.47 -1.93
C TRP A 51 -6.80 15.03 -2.10
N THR A 52 -6.47 14.38 -3.19
CA THR A 52 -6.85 12.97 -3.43
C THR A 52 -6.21 12.05 -2.39
N ILE A 53 -4.91 12.24 -2.12
CA ILE A 53 -4.21 11.46 -1.08
C ILE A 53 -4.76 11.79 0.31
N ALA A 54 -4.99 13.07 0.63
CA ALA A 54 -5.55 13.49 1.91
C ALA A 54 -6.96 12.91 2.14
N LEU A 55 -7.84 12.95 1.14
CA LEU A 55 -9.18 12.36 1.22
C LEU A 55 -9.12 10.85 1.44
N SER A 56 -8.24 10.13 0.73
CA SER A 56 -8.04 8.70 0.97
C SER A 56 -7.55 8.44 2.40
N GLY A 57 -6.63 9.25 2.91
CA GLY A 57 -6.14 9.19 4.29
C GLY A 57 -7.25 9.41 5.33
N ILE A 58 -8.11 10.42 5.15
CA ILE A 58 -9.26 10.66 6.02
C ILE A 58 -10.21 9.45 6.00
N PHE A 59 -10.49 8.91 4.81
CA PHE A 59 -11.37 7.75 4.67
C PHE A 59 -10.81 6.52 5.39
N ILE A 60 -9.50 6.29 5.27
CA ILE A 60 -8.79 5.22 5.97
C ILE A 60 -8.81 5.45 7.48
N ALA A 61 -8.52 6.67 7.95
CA ALA A 61 -8.51 7.00 9.37
C ALA A 61 -9.86 6.74 10.04
N LEU A 62 -10.97 7.01 9.36
CA LEU A 62 -12.32 6.77 9.85
C LEU A 62 -12.70 5.28 9.85
N LEU A 63 -12.30 4.54 8.82
CA LEU A 63 -12.72 3.16 8.62
C LEU A 63 -11.76 2.12 9.22
N SER A 64 -10.47 2.43 9.37
CA SER A 64 -9.48 1.47 9.86
C SER A 64 -9.78 0.91 11.27
N PRO A 65 -10.33 1.68 12.24
CA PRO A 65 -10.73 1.11 13.52
C PRO A 65 -11.85 0.07 13.38
N ILE A 66 -12.82 0.32 12.51
CA ILE A 66 -13.94 -0.59 12.23
C ILE A 66 -13.42 -1.88 11.59
N PHE A 67 -12.61 -1.73 10.55
CA PHE A 67 -12.03 -2.88 9.86
C PHE A 67 -11.01 -3.64 10.72
N GLY A 68 -10.25 -2.95 11.57
CA GLY A 68 -9.34 -3.58 12.52
C GLY A 68 -10.07 -4.55 13.47
N ILE A 69 -11.25 -4.15 13.96
CA ILE A 69 -12.11 -4.99 14.79
C ILE A 69 -12.61 -6.22 14.04
N LEU A 70 -13.08 -5.98 12.81
CA LEU A 70 -13.57 -7.06 11.96
C LEU A 70 -12.45 -8.05 11.64
N ALA A 71 -11.22 -7.55 11.43
CA ALA A 71 -10.03 -8.38 11.22
C ALA A 71 -9.69 -9.27 12.42
N ASP A 72 -9.76 -8.70 13.62
CA ASP A 72 -9.48 -9.42 14.86
C ASP A 72 -10.56 -10.45 15.18
N ALA A 73 -11.83 -10.14 14.88
CA ALA A 73 -12.96 -11.02 15.11
C ALA A 73 -13.03 -12.18 14.11
N ASN A 74 -12.61 -11.96 12.86
CA ASN A 74 -12.74 -12.93 11.79
C ASN A 74 -11.51 -12.97 10.87
N LYS A 75 -10.63 -13.92 11.12
CA LYS A 75 -9.38 -14.09 10.34
C LYS A 75 -9.63 -14.44 8.87
N LYS A 76 -10.76 -15.10 8.54
CA LYS A 76 -11.15 -15.37 7.16
C LYS A 76 -11.46 -14.05 6.44
N LEU A 77 -12.21 -13.17 7.11
CA LEU A 77 -12.53 -11.83 6.58
C LEU A 77 -11.25 -11.02 6.31
N SER A 78 -10.29 -11.05 7.24
CA SER A 78 -8.99 -10.40 7.04
C SER A 78 -8.27 -10.89 5.79
N LYS A 79 -8.22 -12.21 5.55
CA LYS A 79 -7.64 -12.75 4.31
C LYS A 79 -8.38 -12.24 3.08
N THR A 80 -9.70 -12.28 3.10
CA THR A 80 -10.53 -11.82 1.99
C THR A 80 -10.30 -10.34 1.71
N ILE A 81 -10.18 -9.50 2.75
CA ILE A 81 -9.93 -8.06 2.57
C ILE A 81 -8.52 -7.82 1.97
N ILE A 82 -7.48 -8.49 2.47
CA ILE A 82 -6.14 -8.37 1.88
C ILE A 82 -6.16 -8.79 0.40
N LEU A 83 -6.82 -9.90 0.08
CA LEU A 83 -6.94 -10.39 -1.30
C LEU A 83 -7.68 -9.39 -2.19
N LEU A 84 -8.85 -8.91 -1.77
CA LEU A 84 -9.64 -7.91 -2.51
C LEU A 84 -8.86 -6.61 -2.68
N SER A 85 -8.19 -6.13 -1.62
CA SER A 85 -7.33 -4.95 -1.69
C SER A 85 -6.20 -5.14 -2.70
N THR A 86 -5.52 -6.29 -2.66
CA THR A 86 -4.46 -6.60 -3.65
C THR A 86 -5.00 -6.58 -5.08
N ILE A 87 -6.16 -7.19 -5.33
CA ILE A 87 -6.79 -7.19 -6.65
C ILE A 87 -7.12 -5.76 -7.10
N ILE A 88 -7.72 -4.95 -6.23
CA ILE A 88 -8.09 -3.56 -6.56
C ILE A 88 -6.85 -2.71 -6.85
N VAL A 89 -5.80 -2.83 -6.04
CA VAL A 89 -4.55 -2.08 -6.25
C VAL A 89 -3.88 -2.50 -7.56
N CYS A 90 -3.79 -3.80 -7.83
CA CYS A 90 -3.20 -4.30 -9.06
C CYS A 90 -4.02 -3.89 -10.30
N SER A 91 -5.36 -4.05 -10.25
CA SER A 91 -6.22 -3.64 -11.35
C SER A 91 -6.18 -2.14 -11.60
N GLY A 92 -6.21 -1.33 -10.54
CA GLY A 92 -6.12 0.12 -10.67
C GLY A 92 -4.75 0.57 -11.18
N SER A 93 -3.64 -0.04 -10.70
CA SER A 93 -2.30 0.22 -11.25
C SER A 93 -2.23 -0.13 -12.75
N PHE A 94 -2.84 -1.22 -13.18
CA PHE A 94 -2.96 -1.57 -14.59
C PHE A 94 -3.80 -0.56 -15.36
N LEU A 95 -4.92 -0.10 -14.82
CA LEU A 95 -5.80 0.90 -15.44
C LEU A 95 -5.12 2.25 -15.63
N LEU A 96 -4.09 2.60 -14.87
CA LEU A 96 -3.29 3.80 -15.11
C LEU A 96 -2.60 3.82 -16.48
N TRP A 97 -2.47 2.66 -17.14
CA TRP A 97 -2.06 2.60 -18.55
C TRP A 97 -2.92 3.44 -19.49
N PHE A 98 -4.22 3.57 -19.20
CA PHE A 98 -5.17 4.33 -20.02
C PHE A 98 -5.24 5.81 -19.64
N ALA A 99 -4.49 6.28 -18.64
CA ALA A 99 -4.39 7.68 -18.26
C ALA A 99 -3.53 8.45 -19.29
N ILE A 100 -4.11 8.77 -20.45
CA ILE A 100 -3.41 9.48 -21.53
C ILE A 100 -3.11 10.94 -21.14
N PRO A 101 -2.11 11.59 -21.78
CA PRO A 101 -1.70 12.97 -21.49
C PRO A 101 -2.75 13.99 -21.97
N SER A 102 -3.84 14.12 -21.22
CA SER A 102 -4.94 15.04 -21.54
C SER A 102 -5.69 15.42 -20.27
N VAL A 103 -6.11 16.67 -20.18
CA VAL A 103 -6.92 17.21 -19.08
C VAL A 103 -8.24 16.45 -18.86
N ASN A 104 -8.78 15.83 -19.90
CA ASN A 104 -9.98 15.00 -19.80
C ASN A 104 -9.77 13.75 -18.92
N PHE A 105 -8.53 13.35 -18.69
CA PHE A 105 -8.17 12.20 -17.85
C PHE A 105 -7.85 12.55 -16.39
N ILE A 106 -7.99 13.83 -15.99
CA ILE A 106 -7.77 14.26 -14.60
C ILE A 106 -8.67 13.46 -13.65
N ILE A 107 -9.99 13.52 -13.85
CA ILE A 107 -10.96 12.85 -12.97
C ILE A 107 -10.77 11.33 -12.97
N TYR A 108 -10.57 10.75 -14.15
CA TYR A 108 -10.29 9.32 -14.29
C TYR A 108 -9.09 8.88 -13.43
N THR A 109 -7.99 9.61 -13.57
CA THR A 109 -6.74 9.32 -12.83
C THR A 109 -6.93 9.46 -11.33
N LEU A 110 -7.56 10.55 -10.87
CA LEU A 110 -7.78 10.82 -9.45
C LEU A 110 -8.70 9.78 -8.79
N ILE A 111 -9.75 9.33 -9.48
CA ILE A 111 -10.62 8.26 -8.98
C ILE A 111 -9.83 6.96 -8.81
N ILE A 112 -9.02 6.59 -9.79
CA ILE A 112 -8.19 5.37 -9.69
C ILE A 112 -7.21 5.50 -8.52
N ILE A 113 -6.50 6.63 -8.41
CA ILE A 113 -5.54 6.87 -7.32
C ILE A 113 -6.24 6.85 -5.97
N PHE A 114 -7.39 7.50 -5.82
CA PHE A 114 -8.17 7.49 -4.57
C PHE A 114 -8.54 6.05 -4.15
N LEU A 115 -9.09 5.27 -5.07
CA LEU A 115 -9.49 3.89 -4.80
C LEU A 115 -8.28 3.01 -4.47
N THR A 116 -7.26 3.03 -5.32
CA THR A 116 -6.08 2.18 -5.14
C THR A 116 -5.32 2.54 -3.87
N ASN A 117 -5.15 3.84 -3.56
CA ASN A 117 -4.47 4.26 -2.34
C ASN A 117 -5.27 3.87 -1.09
N THR A 118 -6.59 4.03 -1.11
CA THR A 118 -7.46 3.61 0.00
C THR A 118 -7.33 2.10 0.26
N PHE A 119 -7.41 1.27 -0.78
CA PHE A 119 -7.30 -0.18 -0.60
C PHE A 119 -5.87 -0.67 -0.34
N PHE A 120 -4.86 0.05 -0.83
CA PHE A 120 -3.47 -0.19 -0.46
C PHE A 120 -3.27 -0.04 1.04
N GLU A 121 -3.71 1.06 1.61
CA GLU A 121 -3.59 1.33 3.05
C GLU A 121 -4.43 0.36 3.89
N PHE A 122 -5.64 -0.01 3.46
CA PHE A 122 -6.39 -1.08 4.11
C PHE A 122 -5.61 -2.39 4.12
N SER A 123 -5.00 -2.76 3.01
CA SER A 123 -4.13 -3.93 2.93
C SER A 123 -3.03 -3.87 4.00
N GLN A 124 -2.39 -2.71 4.19
CA GLN A 124 -1.35 -2.50 5.19
C GLN A 124 -1.87 -2.68 6.63
N VAL A 125 -3.04 -2.13 6.96
CA VAL A 125 -3.67 -2.30 8.29
C VAL A 125 -3.85 -3.78 8.61
N PHE A 126 -4.42 -4.55 7.67
CA PHE A 126 -4.68 -5.98 7.86
C PHE A 126 -3.39 -6.82 7.86
N TYR A 127 -2.44 -6.50 7.00
CA TYR A 127 -1.15 -7.14 6.95
C TYR A 127 -0.37 -6.94 8.26
N ASN A 128 -0.28 -5.70 8.75
CA ASN A 128 0.40 -5.37 10.01
C ASN A 128 -0.25 -6.05 11.23
N SER A 129 -1.58 -6.22 11.24
CA SER A 129 -2.28 -6.96 12.29
C SER A 129 -1.83 -8.42 12.39
N ARG A 130 -1.25 -8.98 11.33
CA ARG A 130 -0.73 -10.35 11.25
C ARG A 130 0.67 -10.53 11.84
N LEU A 131 1.37 -9.45 12.11
CA LEU A 131 2.70 -9.50 12.72
C LEU A 131 2.71 -10.37 13.99
N LEU A 132 1.65 -10.30 14.80
CA LEU A 132 1.51 -11.06 16.04
C LEU A 132 1.27 -12.58 15.84
N ASP A 133 0.89 -13.01 14.63
CA ASP A 133 0.68 -14.44 14.32
C ASP A 133 2.01 -15.18 14.11
N PHE A 134 3.11 -14.43 13.89
CA PHE A 134 4.44 -14.98 13.67
C PHE A 134 5.20 -15.10 14.99
N LYS A 135 4.98 -16.20 15.74
CA LYS A 135 5.84 -16.54 16.88
C LYS A 135 7.22 -16.91 16.36
N SER A 136 8.23 -16.13 16.67
CA SER A 136 9.62 -16.42 16.36
C SER A 136 10.50 -16.13 17.56
N ASN A 137 11.72 -16.70 17.57
CA ASN A 137 12.76 -16.36 18.55
C ASN A 137 13.31 -14.94 18.35
N LEU A 138 12.84 -14.23 17.30
CA LEU A 138 13.14 -12.84 17.06
C LEU A 138 12.16 -11.96 17.84
N SER A 139 12.64 -10.84 18.38
CA SER A 139 11.75 -9.81 18.90
C SER A 139 10.82 -9.29 17.80
N LEU A 140 9.59 -8.92 18.14
CA LEU A 140 8.62 -8.38 17.16
C LEU A 140 9.17 -7.17 16.41
N GLY A 141 9.93 -6.30 17.09
CA GLY A 141 10.58 -5.16 16.46
C GLY A 141 11.59 -5.55 15.39
N LYS A 142 12.46 -6.54 15.68
CA LYS A 142 13.42 -7.05 14.68
C LYS A 142 12.71 -7.70 13.48
N PHE A 143 11.64 -8.46 13.72
CA PHE A 143 10.87 -9.07 12.65
C PHE A 143 10.19 -8.01 11.76
N SER A 144 9.55 -7.01 12.36
CA SER A 144 8.95 -5.88 11.64
C SER A 144 9.99 -5.06 10.88
N GLY A 145 11.14 -4.77 11.50
CA GLY A 145 12.24 -4.03 10.85
C GLY A 145 12.80 -4.75 9.62
N ILE A 146 12.92 -6.09 9.66
CA ILE A 146 13.34 -6.88 8.49
C ILE A 146 12.27 -6.82 7.39
N ALA A 147 10.98 -6.92 7.74
CA ALA A 147 9.89 -6.81 6.78
C ALA A 147 9.91 -5.44 6.06
N TRP A 148 9.99 -4.36 6.82
CA TRP A 148 10.12 -3.01 6.28
C TRP A 148 11.36 -2.83 5.40
N GLY A 149 12.52 -3.29 5.88
CA GLY A 149 13.76 -3.24 5.09
C GLY A 149 13.66 -3.99 3.77
N THR A 150 13.02 -5.17 3.75
CA THR A 150 12.75 -5.90 2.49
C THR A 150 11.79 -5.15 1.59
N GLY A 151 10.77 -4.48 2.14
CA GLY A 151 9.86 -3.63 1.39
C GLY A 151 10.60 -2.49 0.69
N TYR A 152 11.38 -1.71 1.43
CA TYR A 152 12.18 -0.62 0.84
C TYR A 152 13.10 -1.11 -0.28
N LEU A 153 13.79 -2.24 -0.08
CA LEU A 153 14.61 -2.84 -1.13
C LEU A 153 13.79 -3.22 -2.36
N GLY A 154 12.58 -3.79 -2.17
CA GLY A 154 11.67 -4.10 -3.28
C GLY A 154 11.25 -2.86 -4.07
N GLY A 155 10.90 -1.79 -3.37
CA GLY A 155 10.56 -0.49 -3.98
C GLY A 155 11.72 0.11 -4.76
N ILE A 156 12.90 0.15 -4.17
CA ILE A 156 14.12 0.70 -4.82
C ILE A 156 14.52 -0.14 -6.03
N ILE A 157 14.53 -1.47 -5.92
CA ILE A 157 14.92 -2.33 -7.04
C ILE A 157 13.93 -2.20 -8.20
N CYS A 158 12.62 -2.20 -7.92
CA CYS A 158 11.61 -1.99 -8.96
C CYS A 158 11.76 -0.60 -9.60
N LEU A 159 12.00 0.44 -8.81
CA LEU A 159 12.24 1.80 -9.30
C LEU A 159 13.48 1.85 -10.21
N LEU A 160 14.59 1.25 -9.80
CA LEU A 160 15.80 1.17 -10.61
C LEU A 160 15.56 0.44 -11.94
N ILE A 161 14.82 -0.67 -11.93
CA ILE A 161 14.44 -1.38 -13.15
C ILE A 161 13.63 -0.47 -14.07
N VAL A 162 12.63 0.21 -13.55
CA VAL A 162 11.79 1.13 -14.34
C VAL A 162 12.62 2.29 -14.90
N LEU A 163 13.47 2.90 -14.08
CA LEU A 163 14.33 4.00 -14.53
C LEU A 163 15.32 3.56 -15.61
N THR A 164 16.02 2.45 -15.40
CA THR A 164 17.09 2.02 -16.31
C THR A 164 16.57 1.44 -17.62
N PHE A 165 15.42 0.79 -17.64
CA PHE A 165 14.92 0.11 -18.84
C PHE A 165 13.81 0.84 -19.58
N LEU A 166 13.08 1.76 -18.91
CA LEU A 166 11.94 2.44 -19.53
C LEU A 166 12.12 3.95 -19.66
N ILE A 167 12.62 4.63 -18.62
CA ILE A 167 12.57 6.08 -18.53
C ILE A 167 13.81 6.72 -19.11
N LEU A 168 15.01 6.30 -18.69
CA LEU A 168 16.28 6.90 -19.09
C LEU A 168 16.68 6.63 -20.55
N PRO A 169 16.55 5.40 -21.11
CA PRO A 169 17.01 5.13 -22.47
C PRO A 169 16.23 5.94 -23.50
N GLU A 170 16.89 6.52 -24.50
CA GLU A 170 16.22 7.17 -25.63
C GLU A 170 15.32 6.19 -26.39
N HIS A 171 15.79 4.98 -26.61
CA HIS A 171 15.00 3.86 -27.12
C HIS A 171 14.82 2.83 -26.00
N ASN A 172 13.59 2.78 -25.45
CA ASN A 172 13.28 1.79 -24.42
C ASN A 172 13.14 0.39 -25.03
N LEU A 173 13.43 -0.66 -24.23
CA LEU A 173 13.44 -2.06 -24.69
C LEU A 173 12.10 -2.55 -25.27
N LEU A 174 11.00 -1.89 -24.94
CA LEU A 174 9.64 -2.30 -25.32
C LEU A 174 9.09 -1.51 -26.52
N GLY A 175 9.88 -0.57 -27.10
CA GLY A 175 9.42 0.26 -28.20
C GLY A 175 8.27 1.22 -27.85
N LEU A 176 8.11 1.56 -26.58
CA LEU A 176 7.07 2.45 -26.09
C LEU A 176 7.30 3.90 -26.55
N ASN A 177 6.26 4.56 -27.04
CA ASN A 177 6.35 5.90 -27.56
C ASN A 177 6.52 6.93 -26.41
N LYS A 178 7.63 7.66 -26.42
CA LYS A 178 7.96 8.68 -25.43
C LYS A 178 7.11 9.95 -25.58
N ASP A 179 6.79 10.34 -26.79
CA ASP A 179 5.96 11.54 -27.08
C ASP A 179 4.55 11.37 -26.52
N LYS A 180 4.05 10.13 -26.50
CA LYS A 180 2.77 9.76 -25.89
C LYS A 180 2.85 9.38 -24.43
N TYR A 181 4.00 9.52 -23.80
CA TYR A 181 4.26 9.12 -22.39
C TYR A 181 3.92 7.65 -22.08
N GLU A 182 3.96 6.77 -23.07
CA GLU A 182 3.64 5.35 -22.89
C GLU A 182 4.60 4.68 -21.91
N HIS A 183 5.90 5.03 -21.94
CA HIS A 183 6.92 4.52 -21.04
C HIS A 183 6.61 4.84 -19.56
N ILE A 184 5.99 5.99 -19.26
CA ILE A 184 5.59 6.34 -17.89
C ILE A 184 4.30 5.60 -17.50
N ARG A 185 3.32 5.55 -18.38
CA ARG A 185 2.06 4.84 -18.14
C ARG A 185 2.28 3.34 -17.93
N PHE A 186 3.26 2.76 -18.62
CA PHE A 186 3.64 1.35 -18.48
C PHE A 186 4.22 1.01 -17.09
N CYS A 187 4.70 1.99 -16.34
CA CYS A 187 5.13 1.78 -14.95
C CYS A 187 4.01 1.19 -14.09
N GLY A 188 2.74 1.62 -14.31
CA GLY A 188 1.57 1.05 -13.63
C GLY A 188 1.38 -0.44 -13.93
N VAL A 189 1.62 -0.84 -15.17
CA VAL A 189 1.58 -2.26 -15.60
C VAL A 189 2.66 -3.07 -14.88
N ILE A 190 3.89 -2.55 -14.81
CA ILE A 190 5.00 -3.22 -14.08
C ILE A 190 4.65 -3.37 -12.60
N VAL A 191 4.15 -2.32 -11.95
CA VAL A 191 3.75 -2.36 -10.54
C VAL A 191 2.66 -3.41 -10.32
N CYS A 192 1.67 -3.50 -11.21
CA CYS A 192 0.63 -4.53 -11.16
C CYS A 192 1.23 -5.94 -11.18
N PHE A 193 2.07 -6.25 -12.17
CA PHE A 193 2.67 -7.59 -12.29
C PHE A 193 3.63 -7.90 -11.14
N TRP A 194 4.43 -6.93 -10.70
CA TRP A 194 5.31 -7.07 -9.54
C TRP A 194 4.51 -7.41 -8.27
N TYR A 195 3.46 -6.63 -8.01
CA TYR A 195 2.64 -6.83 -6.82
C TYR A 195 1.96 -8.21 -6.86
N LEU A 196 1.34 -8.58 -7.99
CA LEU A 196 0.73 -9.90 -8.15
C LEU A 196 1.75 -11.02 -7.90
N LEU A 197 2.88 -10.99 -8.61
CA LEU A 197 3.87 -12.07 -8.57
C LEU A 197 4.37 -12.34 -7.14
N PHE A 198 4.78 -11.29 -6.44
CA PHE A 198 5.41 -11.44 -5.12
C PHE A 198 4.41 -11.53 -3.96
N SER A 199 3.13 -11.14 -4.14
CA SER A 199 2.10 -11.30 -3.11
C SER A 199 1.50 -12.71 -3.06
N ILE A 200 1.49 -13.46 -4.17
CA ILE A 200 0.91 -14.81 -4.27
C ILE A 200 1.35 -15.74 -3.13
N PRO A 201 2.65 -15.87 -2.78
CA PRO A 201 3.07 -16.78 -1.72
C PRO A 201 2.42 -16.48 -0.38
N PHE A 202 2.28 -15.21 -0.04
CA PHE A 202 1.60 -14.78 1.19
C PHE A 202 0.11 -15.07 1.13
N LEU A 203 -0.58 -14.71 0.04
CA LEU A 203 -2.02 -14.87 -0.12
C LEU A 203 -2.46 -16.34 -0.13
N VAL A 204 -1.67 -17.22 -0.76
CA VAL A 204 -1.97 -18.67 -0.85
C VAL A 204 -1.72 -19.36 0.49
N HIS A 205 -0.57 -19.09 1.13
CA HIS A 205 -0.15 -19.78 2.35
C HIS A 205 -0.63 -19.12 3.65
N PHE A 206 -1.55 -18.20 3.55
CA PHE A 206 -2.14 -17.53 4.68
C PHE A 206 -3.00 -18.49 5.50
N GLU A 207 -2.44 -19.04 6.58
CA GLU A 207 -3.13 -19.98 7.45
C GLU A 207 -4.07 -19.29 8.45
N HIS A 208 -5.25 -19.87 8.62
CA HIS A 208 -6.22 -19.45 9.63
C HIS A 208 -5.95 -20.17 10.95
N LYS A 209 -5.28 -19.55 11.91
CA LYS A 209 -5.39 -20.01 13.29
C LYS A 209 -6.74 -19.56 13.85
N LYS A 210 -7.62 -20.51 14.23
CA LYS A 210 -8.84 -20.20 14.97
C LYS A 210 -8.43 -19.62 16.33
N VAL A 211 -8.61 -18.33 16.52
CA VAL A 211 -8.51 -17.69 17.83
C VAL A 211 -9.93 -17.38 18.26
N ASN A 212 -10.38 -18.06 19.31
CA ASN A 212 -11.66 -17.74 19.96
C ASN A 212 -11.51 -16.43 20.74
N ARG A 213 -11.60 -15.30 20.05
CA ARG A 213 -11.71 -13.99 20.72
C ARG A 213 -13.19 -13.64 20.85
N LYS A 214 -13.62 -13.21 22.04
CA LYS A 214 -14.98 -12.70 22.29
C LYS A 214 -15.27 -11.57 21.31
N LYS A 215 -16.39 -11.65 20.61
CA LYS A 215 -16.86 -10.55 19.74
C LYS A 215 -16.99 -9.28 20.58
N LEU A 216 -16.13 -8.31 20.31
CA LEU A 216 -16.25 -6.99 20.92
C LEU A 216 -17.33 -6.21 20.15
N SER A 217 -18.31 -5.67 20.86
CA SER A 217 -19.31 -4.77 20.29
C SER A 217 -18.64 -3.44 19.91
N PHE A 218 -19.11 -2.81 18.83
CA PHE A 218 -18.64 -1.50 18.38
C PHE A 218 -18.62 -0.46 19.51
N SER A 219 -19.67 -0.43 20.35
CA SER A 219 -19.75 0.43 21.53
C SER A 219 -18.61 0.19 22.54
N LYS A 220 -18.22 -1.07 22.77
CA LYS A 220 -17.07 -1.39 23.66
C LYS A 220 -15.76 -0.91 23.10
N LEU A 221 -15.61 -0.89 21.78
CA LEU A 221 -14.40 -0.45 21.10
C LEU A 221 -14.26 1.06 21.12
N LEU A 222 -15.32 1.79 20.85
CA LEU A 222 -15.32 3.24 20.99
C LEU A 222 -14.92 3.64 22.42
N LYS A 223 -15.46 2.93 23.43
CA LYS A 223 -15.07 3.14 24.83
C LYS A 223 -13.59 2.80 25.09
N LEU A 224 -13.04 1.74 24.46
CA LEU A 224 -11.63 1.39 24.58
C LEU A 224 -10.73 2.43 23.90
N LEU A 225 -11.07 2.91 22.72
CA LEU A 225 -10.35 3.99 22.04
C LEU A 225 -10.33 5.26 22.86
N LEU A 226 -11.51 5.70 23.36
CA LEU A 226 -11.61 6.87 24.23
C LEU A 226 -10.82 6.70 25.53
N LYS A 227 -10.80 5.50 26.11
CA LYS A 227 -9.96 5.19 27.28
C LYS A 227 -8.47 5.26 26.95
N THR A 228 -8.06 4.72 25.79
CA THR A 228 -6.65 4.73 25.35
C THR A 228 -6.15 6.15 25.11
N ILE A 229 -6.99 7.04 24.52
CA ILE A 229 -6.65 8.45 24.30
C ILE A 229 -6.56 9.21 25.63
N LYS A 230 -7.33 8.83 26.64
CA LYS A 230 -7.28 9.45 27.98
C LYS A 230 -6.05 9.01 28.81
N GLU A 231 -5.40 7.91 28.47
CA GLU A 231 -4.17 7.46 29.13
C GLU A 231 -2.98 8.24 28.55
N LYS A 232 -2.40 9.16 29.32
CA LYS A 232 -1.35 10.11 28.93
C LYS A 232 -0.17 9.45 28.22
N ASP A 233 0.33 8.32 28.73
CA ASP A 233 1.47 7.62 28.14
C ASP A 233 1.15 7.03 26.77
N LYS A 234 -0.03 6.47 26.60
CA LYS A 234 -0.47 5.94 25.30
C LYS A 234 -0.74 7.06 24.30
N PHE A 235 -1.34 8.15 24.76
CA PHE A 235 -1.56 9.33 23.93
C PHE A 235 -0.23 9.94 23.45
N ASN A 236 0.73 10.14 24.36
CA ASN A 236 2.04 10.65 24.01
C ASN A 236 2.78 9.72 23.04
N PHE A 237 2.66 8.40 23.21
CA PHE A 237 3.24 7.44 22.27
C PHE A 237 2.59 7.53 20.88
N LEU A 238 1.27 7.68 20.80
CA LEU A 238 0.56 7.85 19.53
C LEU A 238 0.94 9.16 18.83
N LEU A 239 1.07 10.26 19.59
CA LEU A 239 1.55 11.54 19.08
C LEU A 239 2.98 11.45 18.56
N ALA A 240 3.89 10.87 19.36
CA ALA A 240 5.28 10.69 18.94
C ALA A 240 5.38 9.87 17.65
N ARG A 241 4.58 8.80 17.53
CA ARG A 241 4.51 7.98 16.32
C ARG A 241 3.97 8.76 15.12
N MET A 242 2.94 9.58 15.32
CA MET A 242 2.39 10.44 14.26
C MET A 242 3.47 11.39 13.71
N PHE A 243 4.15 12.12 14.59
CA PHE A 243 5.24 13.02 14.17
C PHE A 243 6.40 12.28 13.52
N TYR A 244 6.73 11.08 13.98
CA TYR A 244 7.78 10.27 13.37
C TYR A 244 7.41 9.79 11.97
N THR A 245 6.16 9.37 11.75
CA THR A 245 5.71 8.91 10.43
C THR A 245 5.52 10.03 9.43
N ASP A 246 5.14 11.22 9.89
CA ASP A 246 4.95 12.40 9.02
C ASP A 246 6.26 13.13 8.75
N GLY A 247 7.32 12.87 9.54
CA GLY A 247 8.66 13.46 9.38
C GLY A 247 9.62 12.64 8.51
N LEU A 248 9.19 11.47 8.06
CA LEU A 248 9.92 10.60 7.13
C LEU A 248 9.41 10.80 5.70
#